data_74bcac2d469454a5865a4a26a1a88a22
#
_entry.id   74bcac2d469454a5865a4a26a1a88a22
#
_cell.length_a   1.000
_cell.length_b   1.000
_cell.length_c   1.000
_cell.angle_alpha   90.00
_cell.angle_beta   90.00
_cell.angle_gamma   90.00
#
_symmetry.space_group_name_H-M   'P 1'
#
loop_
_entity.id
_entity.type
_entity.pdbx_description
1 polymer ?
#
loop_
_entity_poly.entity_id
_entity_poly.type
_entity_poly.pdbx_seq_one_letter_code
_entity_poly.pdbx_strand_id
1 'polypeptide(L)'
;MLLMLGTSCSNDDTYTLCDECNGQKIIDITQFGLPTDGSTDCADLINAIIADLPPEGGTILIPEGTFRLDSPIQLTRNFVTLKGVNDEAVTAAADTRESRLVLGNAEYALHVAPVADIDGRKNRISGVEVNGLTLVGKGDHQGTGIYVEHDNDRLHFFNIKMENMYQGIKLQGCDAITLARIDATDVVNGIDMNGGIQNMVTNSVFGSTQGGVTARISGESNLIFSHNKLTANDDRCANFIGCNRVNISDNEFTGNKMTFFDISGQNNLISDNLFTVNRSENQLNGKEADYGVIHVKGEYNHFT
;
A
#
# COMPACT_ATOMS: atom_id res chain seq x y z
N MET A 1 0.12 6.21 -32.39
CA MET A 1 0.39 5.25 -33.49
C MET A 1 0.68 3.92 -32.79
N LEU A 2 -0.34 3.09 -32.71
CA LEU A 2 -0.29 1.85 -31.98
C LEU A 2 0.61 0.86 -32.72
N LEU A 3 1.73 0.44 -32.12
CA LEU A 3 2.50 -0.68 -32.65
C LEU A 3 1.70 -1.96 -32.38
N MET A 4 1.20 -2.56 -33.44
CA MET A 4 0.69 -3.94 -33.38
C MET A 4 1.86 -4.87 -33.05
N LEU A 5 1.83 -5.44 -31.88
CA LEU A 5 2.74 -6.52 -31.46
C LEU A 5 2.29 -7.80 -32.17
N GLY A 6 2.86 -8.03 -33.33
CA GLY A 6 2.61 -9.26 -34.07
C GLY A 6 3.44 -10.41 -33.52
N THR A 7 2.80 -11.53 -33.26
CA THR A 7 3.46 -12.82 -33.00
C THR A 7 4.19 -13.27 -34.26
N SER A 8 5.52 -13.17 -34.27
CA SER A 8 6.36 -13.78 -35.30
C SER A 8 7.52 -14.48 -34.61
N CYS A 9 7.48 -15.77 -34.54
CA CYS A 9 8.67 -16.58 -34.30
C CYS A 9 9.53 -16.58 -35.57
N SER A 10 10.52 -15.71 -35.67
CA SER A 10 11.59 -15.81 -36.65
C SER A 10 12.93 -15.74 -35.93
N ASN A 11 13.82 -16.68 -36.33
CA ASN A 11 15.18 -16.85 -35.84
C ASN A 11 16.09 -15.67 -36.26
N ASP A 12 15.85 -14.49 -35.80
CA ASP A 12 16.78 -13.39 -35.83
C ASP A 12 16.62 -12.58 -34.56
N ASP A 13 17.71 -12.15 -33.97
CA ASP A 13 17.93 -11.47 -32.71
C ASP A 13 16.95 -10.35 -32.32
N THR A 14 15.68 -10.58 -32.49
CA THR A 14 14.57 -9.72 -32.07
C THR A 14 13.80 -10.38 -30.93
N TYR A 15 13.93 -9.81 -29.80
CA TYR A 15 13.28 -9.99 -28.51
C TYR A 15 11.97 -10.77 -28.56
N THR A 16 11.96 -11.96 -27.96
CA THR A 16 10.75 -12.76 -27.73
C THR A 16 9.95 -12.10 -26.61
N LEU A 17 8.86 -11.46 -26.97
CA LEU A 17 8.03 -10.64 -26.08
C LEU A 17 7.10 -11.42 -25.16
N CYS A 18 7.14 -12.76 -25.12
CA CYS A 18 6.15 -13.48 -24.33
C CYS A 18 6.62 -14.87 -23.93
N ASP A 19 6.92 -15.04 -22.68
CA ASP A 19 6.80 -16.34 -22.03
C ASP A 19 5.39 -16.42 -21.43
N GLU A 20 4.55 -17.29 -21.98
CA GLU A 20 3.24 -17.60 -21.40
C GLU A 20 3.44 -18.59 -20.25
N CYS A 21 3.42 -18.10 -19.02
CA CYS A 21 3.25 -18.96 -17.86
C CYS A 21 1.75 -19.10 -17.55
N ASN A 22 1.20 -20.27 -17.72
CA ASN A 22 -0.22 -20.57 -17.47
C ASN A 22 -1.25 -19.74 -18.28
N GLY A 23 -0.89 -19.32 -19.50
CA GLY A 23 -1.77 -18.51 -20.36
C GLY A 23 -1.78 -17.02 -20.03
N GLN A 24 -1.03 -16.55 -19.04
CA GLN A 24 -0.89 -15.12 -18.73
C GLN A 24 0.30 -14.51 -19.45
N LYS A 25 0.11 -13.32 -20.01
CA LYS A 25 1.16 -12.55 -20.68
C LYS A 25 2.15 -11.99 -19.66
N ILE A 26 3.45 -12.20 -19.88
CA ILE A 26 4.51 -11.60 -19.05
C ILE A 26 5.26 -10.57 -19.90
N ILE A 27 5.40 -9.35 -19.39
CA ILE A 27 6.02 -8.22 -20.09
C ILE A 27 7.08 -7.61 -19.19
N ASP A 28 8.33 -7.61 -19.65
CA ASP A 28 9.42 -6.89 -19.00
C ASP A 28 9.52 -5.49 -19.62
N ILE A 29 9.44 -4.44 -18.80
CA ILE A 29 9.45 -3.05 -19.29
C ILE A 29 10.78 -2.63 -19.93
N THR A 30 11.88 -3.30 -19.63
CA THR A 30 13.18 -3.00 -20.28
C THR A 30 13.19 -3.28 -21.76
N GLN A 31 12.33 -4.17 -22.24
CA GLN A 31 12.19 -4.48 -23.67
C GLN A 31 11.77 -3.25 -24.51
N PHE A 32 11.27 -2.23 -23.87
CA PHE A 32 10.88 -0.97 -24.51
C PHE A 32 11.99 0.09 -24.48
N GLY A 33 13.19 -0.26 -24.03
CA GLY A 33 14.35 0.64 -24.03
C GLY A 33 14.29 1.75 -22.96
N LEU A 34 13.52 1.55 -21.91
CA LEU A 34 13.47 2.49 -20.78
C LEU A 34 14.81 2.46 -20.01
N PRO A 35 15.42 3.62 -19.75
CA PRO A 35 16.56 3.69 -18.86
C PRO A 35 16.14 3.38 -17.43
N THR A 36 17.04 2.71 -16.71
CA THR A 36 16.83 2.27 -15.31
C THR A 36 17.41 3.25 -14.28
N ASP A 37 17.68 4.48 -14.67
CA ASP A 37 18.35 5.53 -13.87
C ASP A 37 17.40 6.64 -13.40
N GLY A 38 16.10 6.55 -13.72
CA GLY A 38 15.09 7.55 -13.38
C GLY A 38 15.14 8.83 -14.23
N SER A 39 15.94 8.87 -15.29
CA SER A 39 16.06 10.05 -16.14
C SER A 39 14.82 10.33 -17.01
N THR A 40 14.03 9.28 -17.29
CA THR A 40 12.87 9.34 -18.18
C THR A 40 11.60 8.92 -17.43
N ASP A 41 10.49 9.58 -17.73
CA ASP A 41 9.17 9.14 -17.24
C ASP A 41 8.79 7.78 -17.84
N CYS A 42 8.36 6.86 -17.01
CA CYS A 42 7.93 5.54 -17.43
C CYS A 42 6.42 5.29 -17.26
N ALA A 43 5.71 6.22 -16.63
CA ALA A 43 4.30 6.01 -16.27
C ALA A 43 3.41 5.80 -17.50
N ASP A 44 3.57 6.62 -18.53
CA ASP A 44 2.77 6.52 -19.74
C ASP A 44 2.96 5.18 -20.46
N LEU A 45 4.19 4.67 -20.50
CA LEU A 45 4.47 3.36 -21.08
C LEU A 45 3.82 2.23 -20.27
N ILE A 46 4.00 2.24 -18.94
CA ILE A 46 3.41 1.20 -18.09
C ILE A 46 1.88 1.24 -18.20
N ASN A 47 1.28 2.42 -18.20
CA ASN A 47 -0.16 2.59 -18.36
C ASN A 47 -0.66 2.10 -19.74
N ALA A 48 0.11 2.33 -20.81
CA ALA A 48 -0.20 1.80 -22.14
C ALA A 48 -0.12 0.27 -22.18
N ILE A 49 0.88 -0.33 -21.51
CA ILE A 49 1.00 -1.79 -21.38
C ILE A 49 -0.21 -2.35 -20.61
N ILE A 50 -0.60 -1.74 -19.49
CA ILE A 50 -1.78 -2.15 -18.71
C ILE A 50 -3.04 -2.12 -19.58
N ALA A 51 -3.23 -1.04 -20.35
CA ALA A 51 -4.39 -0.89 -21.21
C ALA A 51 -4.45 -1.94 -22.34
N ASP A 52 -3.31 -2.43 -22.81
CA ASP A 52 -3.18 -3.42 -23.91
C ASP A 52 -3.16 -4.89 -23.42
N LEU A 53 -3.22 -5.13 -22.11
CA LEU A 53 -3.29 -6.50 -21.59
C LEU A 53 -4.58 -7.21 -22.05
N PRO A 54 -4.55 -8.53 -22.24
CA PRO A 54 -5.76 -9.29 -22.55
C PRO A 54 -6.76 -9.28 -21.39
N PRO A 55 -8.01 -9.70 -21.59
CA PRO A 55 -9.01 -9.75 -20.53
C PRO A 55 -8.62 -10.60 -19.32
N GLU A 56 -7.78 -11.59 -19.53
CA GLU A 56 -7.22 -12.49 -18.50
C GLU A 56 -6.15 -11.80 -17.64
N GLY A 57 -5.78 -10.57 -17.99
CA GLY A 57 -4.73 -9.82 -17.31
C GLY A 57 -3.33 -10.18 -17.78
N GLY A 58 -2.35 -9.96 -16.92
CA GLY A 58 -0.94 -10.27 -17.19
C GLY A 58 0.00 -9.73 -16.13
N THR A 59 1.27 -10.12 -16.24
CA THR A 59 2.34 -9.71 -15.34
C THR A 59 3.26 -8.72 -16.03
N ILE A 60 3.48 -7.58 -15.39
CA ILE A 60 4.43 -6.55 -15.81
C ILE A 60 5.60 -6.61 -14.85
N LEU A 61 6.78 -6.96 -15.38
CA LEU A 61 8.02 -7.02 -14.61
C LEU A 61 8.69 -5.65 -14.64
N ILE A 62 8.97 -5.14 -13.44
CA ILE A 62 9.74 -3.93 -13.22
C ILE A 62 11.10 -4.38 -12.67
N PRO A 63 12.15 -4.36 -13.49
CA PRO A 63 13.46 -4.87 -13.08
C PRO A 63 14.13 -3.97 -12.06
N GLU A 64 15.33 -4.37 -11.63
CA GLU A 64 16.18 -3.54 -10.79
C GLU A 64 16.47 -2.20 -11.46
N GLY A 65 16.35 -1.12 -10.68
CA GLY A 65 16.63 0.23 -11.15
C GLY A 65 15.68 1.27 -10.57
N THR A 66 15.81 2.48 -11.08
CA THR A 66 14.99 3.63 -10.70
C THR A 66 14.14 4.06 -11.90
N PHE A 67 12.84 4.20 -11.68
CA PHE A 67 11.85 4.54 -12.69
C PHE A 67 11.03 5.74 -12.23
N ARG A 68 11.11 6.86 -12.98
CA ARG A 68 10.41 8.09 -12.64
C ARG A 68 8.97 8.03 -13.08
N LEU A 69 8.08 8.58 -12.26
CA LEU A 69 6.65 8.70 -12.51
C LEU A 69 6.24 10.18 -12.55
N ASP A 70 5.87 10.69 -13.72
CA ASP A 70 5.29 12.05 -13.87
C ASP A 70 3.75 12.00 -13.83
N SER A 71 3.15 10.84 -13.99
CA SER A 71 1.75 10.52 -13.72
C SER A 71 1.66 9.21 -12.92
N PRO A 72 0.53 8.91 -12.23
CA PRO A 72 0.37 7.66 -11.53
C PRO A 72 0.36 6.43 -12.44
N ILE A 73 0.86 5.29 -11.96
CA ILE A 73 0.53 4.02 -12.60
C ILE A 73 -0.93 3.71 -12.29
N GLN A 74 -1.75 3.67 -13.34
CA GLN A 74 -3.20 3.47 -13.27
C GLN A 74 -3.54 1.99 -13.42
N LEU A 75 -3.92 1.34 -12.32
CA LEU A 75 -4.34 -0.06 -12.32
C LEU A 75 -5.84 -0.12 -12.66
N THR A 76 -6.15 -0.04 -13.95
CA THR A 76 -7.51 0.09 -14.49
C THR A 76 -8.07 -1.20 -15.07
N ARG A 77 -7.37 -2.32 -14.89
CA ARG A 77 -7.77 -3.63 -15.41
C ARG A 77 -7.70 -4.69 -14.33
N ASN A 78 -8.58 -5.68 -14.45
CA ASN A 78 -8.56 -6.87 -13.60
C ASN A 78 -7.35 -7.75 -13.90
N PHE A 79 -6.91 -8.51 -12.90
CA PHE A 79 -5.88 -9.54 -13.00
C PHE A 79 -4.52 -9.03 -13.50
N VAL A 80 -4.19 -7.79 -13.15
CA VAL A 80 -2.86 -7.20 -13.42
C VAL A 80 -1.94 -7.52 -12.25
N THR A 81 -0.77 -8.05 -12.56
CA THR A 81 0.33 -8.18 -11.60
C THR A 81 1.45 -7.20 -11.96
N LEU A 82 1.80 -6.31 -11.04
CA LEU A 82 3.06 -5.54 -11.09
C LEU A 82 4.07 -6.24 -10.19
N LYS A 83 5.18 -6.69 -10.78
CA LYS A 83 6.20 -7.43 -10.05
C LYS A 83 7.57 -6.77 -10.16
N GLY A 84 8.09 -6.32 -9.04
CA GLY A 84 9.48 -5.89 -8.89
C GLY A 84 10.41 -7.00 -8.43
N VAL A 85 11.63 -6.64 -8.11
CA VAL A 85 12.70 -7.58 -7.69
C VAL A 85 12.93 -7.60 -6.18
N ASN A 86 12.25 -6.77 -5.39
CA ASN A 86 12.41 -6.77 -3.95
C ASN A 86 11.83 -8.07 -3.37
N ASP A 87 12.67 -8.86 -2.74
CA ASP A 87 12.23 -10.12 -2.12
C ASP A 87 11.63 -9.91 -0.73
N GLU A 88 12.05 -8.85 -0.03
CA GLU A 88 11.60 -8.49 1.31
C GLU A 88 11.47 -6.97 1.44
N ALA A 89 10.36 -6.49 1.99
CA ALA A 89 10.15 -5.07 2.25
C ALA A 89 11.02 -4.55 3.41
N VAL A 90 11.39 -5.43 4.33
CA VAL A 90 12.08 -5.10 5.58
C VAL A 90 13.47 -5.70 5.56
N THR A 91 14.41 -5.08 4.86
CA THR A 91 15.83 -5.46 4.98
C THR A 91 16.69 -4.25 5.28
N ALA A 92 17.49 -4.38 6.33
CA ALA A 92 18.54 -3.42 6.67
C ALA A 92 19.85 -3.69 5.91
N ALA A 93 19.86 -4.57 4.91
CA ALA A 93 21.08 -4.96 4.21
C ALA A 93 21.42 -3.98 3.09
N ALA A 94 22.66 -3.55 3.05
CA ALA A 94 23.20 -2.57 2.10
C ALA A 94 23.33 -3.08 0.64
N ASP A 95 22.83 -4.26 0.34
CA ASP A 95 23.01 -4.93 -0.96
C ASP A 95 21.69 -5.53 -1.49
N THR A 96 20.64 -4.74 -1.39
CA THR A 96 19.31 -5.15 -1.90
C THR A 96 19.11 -4.63 -3.31
N ARG A 97 18.79 -5.55 -4.21
CA ARG A 97 18.27 -5.19 -5.53
C ARG A 97 16.87 -4.60 -5.35
N GLU A 98 16.63 -3.42 -5.85
CA GLU A 98 15.36 -2.73 -5.72
C GLU A 98 14.79 -2.29 -7.06
N SER A 99 13.51 -2.49 -7.23
CA SER A 99 12.69 -1.85 -8.27
C SER A 99 12.07 -0.60 -7.67
N ARG A 100 12.61 0.56 -7.97
CA ARG A 100 12.23 1.83 -7.36
C ARG A 100 11.35 2.65 -8.29
N LEU A 101 10.13 2.93 -7.88
CA LEU A 101 9.22 3.87 -8.54
C LEU A 101 9.29 5.22 -7.81
N VAL A 102 9.83 6.24 -8.45
CA VAL A 102 10.10 7.55 -7.85
C VAL A 102 9.14 8.61 -8.41
N LEU A 103 8.43 9.29 -7.54
CA LEU A 103 7.52 10.37 -7.96
C LEU A 103 8.30 11.56 -8.52
N GLY A 104 8.08 11.88 -9.79
CA GLY A 104 8.47 13.14 -10.42
C GLY A 104 7.37 14.18 -10.18
N ASN A 105 6.40 14.24 -11.10
CA ASN A 105 5.22 15.10 -10.98
C ASN A 105 3.97 14.36 -10.45
N ALA A 106 3.97 13.03 -10.46
CA ALA A 106 2.83 12.23 -10.00
C ALA A 106 2.43 12.55 -8.56
N GLU A 107 1.12 12.50 -8.29
CA GLU A 107 0.55 12.63 -6.94
C GLU A 107 0.54 11.30 -6.20
N TYR A 108 0.36 10.19 -6.94
CA TYR A 108 0.34 8.81 -6.44
C TYR A 108 1.38 7.99 -7.20
N ALA A 109 2.00 7.02 -6.53
CA ALA A 109 2.80 6.04 -7.28
C ALA A 109 1.89 4.99 -7.95
N LEU A 110 0.97 4.42 -7.18
CA LEU A 110 -0.02 3.46 -7.67
C LEU A 110 -1.43 3.97 -7.39
N HIS A 111 -2.28 3.96 -8.40
CA HIS A 111 -3.67 4.37 -8.30
C HIS A 111 -4.59 3.29 -8.86
N VAL A 112 -5.50 2.82 -8.03
CA VAL A 112 -6.56 1.89 -8.43
C VAL A 112 -7.88 2.65 -8.40
N ALA A 113 -8.34 3.07 -9.56
CA ALA A 113 -9.62 3.74 -9.71
C ALA A 113 -10.60 2.84 -10.45
N PRO A 114 -11.89 2.88 -10.11
CA PRO A 114 -12.90 2.16 -10.89
C PRO A 114 -12.92 2.71 -12.32
N VAL A 115 -12.94 1.83 -13.30
CA VAL A 115 -13.11 2.24 -14.70
C VAL A 115 -14.51 2.85 -14.88
N ALA A 116 -14.60 3.84 -15.78
CA ALA A 116 -15.83 4.60 -16.03
C ALA A 116 -17.09 3.73 -16.09
N ASP A 117 -18.14 4.25 -15.50
CA ASP A 117 -19.45 3.67 -15.37
C ASP A 117 -19.99 3.13 -16.72
N ILE A 118 -20.15 1.82 -16.82
CA ILE A 118 -20.92 1.20 -17.90
C ILE A 118 -22.29 0.88 -17.30
N ASP A 119 -23.34 1.50 -17.79
CA ASP A 119 -24.73 1.32 -17.35
C ASP A 119 -25.00 1.72 -15.88
N GLY A 120 -24.33 2.76 -15.35
CA GLY A 120 -24.55 3.23 -13.98
C GLY A 120 -23.95 2.32 -12.91
N ARG A 121 -23.13 1.35 -13.28
CA ARG A 121 -22.36 0.51 -12.37
C ARG A 121 -20.89 0.79 -12.54
N LYS A 122 -20.25 1.19 -11.46
CA LYS A 122 -18.79 1.28 -11.44
C LYS A 122 -18.19 -0.11 -11.65
N ASN A 123 -17.34 -0.24 -12.66
CA ASN A 123 -16.60 -1.47 -12.87
C ASN A 123 -15.54 -1.59 -11.78
N ARG A 124 -15.74 -2.50 -10.85
CA ARG A 124 -14.75 -2.83 -9.84
C ARG A 124 -13.49 -3.36 -10.49
N ILE A 125 -12.35 -2.87 -10.04
CA ILE A 125 -11.07 -3.50 -10.32
C ILE A 125 -10.85 -4.60 -9.28
N SER A 126 -10.50 -5.79 -9.75
CA SER A 126 -10.37 -6.98 -8.93
C SER A 126 -9.20 -7.85 -9.37
N GLY A 127 -8.60 -8.57 -8.43
CA GLY A 127 -7.52 -9.52 -8.72
C GLY A 127 -6.20 -8.86 -9.12
N VAL A 128 -5.98 -7.60 -8.75
CA VAL A 128 -4.67 -6.95 -8.95
C VAL A 128 -3.71 -7.41 -7.87
N GLU A 129 -2.47 -7.69 -8.26
CA GLU A 129 -1.36 -7.94 -7.35
C GLU A 129 -0.23 -6.95 -7.61
N VAL A 130 0.34 -6.43 -6.54
CA VAL A 130 1.58 -5.64 -6.59
C VAL A 130 2.56 -6.22 -5.59
N ASN A 131 3.75 -6.55 -6.07
CA ASN A 131 4.73 -7.28 -5.27
C ASN A 131 6.15 -6.82 -5.55
N GLY A 132 6.94 -6.60 -4.50
CA GLY A 132 8.39 -6.42 -4.62
C GLY A 132 8.83 -5.05 -5.15
N LEU A 133 8.21 -3.96 -4.72
CA LEU A 133 8.52 -2.59 -5.17
C LEU A 133 8.96 -1.69 -4.03
N THR A 134 9.83 -0.72 -4.33
CA THR A 134 10.07 0.45 -3.50
C THR A 134 9.38 1.67 -4.14
N LEU A 135 8.48 2.30 -3.40
CA LEU A 135 7.76 3.52 -3.80
C LEU A 135 8.40 4.71 -3.11
N VAL A 136 8.85 5.70 -3.87
CA VAL A 136 9.60 6.85 -3.33
C VAL A 136 8.87 8.15 -3.62
N GLY A 137 8.60 8.91 -2.58
CA GLY A 137 7.99 10.24 -2.68
C GLY A 137 8.95 11.30 -3.24
N LYS A 138 8.42 12.49 -3.42
CA LYS A 138 9.18 13.64 -3.92
C LYS A 138 9.36 14.71 -2.84
N GLY A 139 10.36 15.59 -3.04
CA GLY A 139 10.62 16.70 -2.12
C GLY A 139 10.88 16.23 -0.69
N ASP A 140 10.30 16.94 0.27
CA ASP A 140 10.33 16.58 1.70
C ASP A 140 8.99 15.94 2.07
N HIS A 141 8.90 14.61 1.94
CA HIS A 141 7.71 13.81 2.22
C HIS A 141 6.46 14.27 1.44
N GLN A 142 6.48 14.16 0.12
CA GLN A 142 5.33 14.48 -0.72
C GLN A 142 4.87 13.27 -1.54
N GLY A 143 3.56 13.23 -1.82
CA GLY A 143 2.90 12.20 -2.59
C GLY A 143 2.35 11.05 -1.76
N THR A 144 1.65 10.17 -2.43
CA THR A 144 1.02 8.97 -1.84
C THR A 144 1.57 7.72 -2.51
N GLY A 145 1.91 6.70 -1.73
CA GLY A 145 2.39 5.44 -2.28
C GLY A 145 1.29 4.68 -3.02
N ILE A 146 0.27 4.27 -2.31
CA ILE A 146 -0.85 3.49 -2.87
C ILE A 146 -2.17 4.21 -2.55
N TYR A 147 -2.94 4.49 -3.59
CA TYR A 147 -4.31 4.98 -3.45
C TYR A 147 -5.28 4.03 -4.14
N VAL A 148 -6.25 3.50 -3.39
CA VAL A 148 -7.33 2.66 -3.89
C VAL A 148 -8.65 3.34 -3.64
N GLU A 149 -9.38 3.64 -4.71
CA GLU A 149 -10.69 4.27 -4.65
C GLU A 149 -11.82 3.26 -4.37
N HIS A 150 -13.02 3.79 -4.14
CA HIS A 150 -14.21 3.04 -3.79
C HIS A 150 -14.52 1.87 -4.72
N ASP A 151 -15.15 0.87 -4.17
CA ASP A 151 -15.72 -0.30 -4.86
C ASP A 151 -14.70 -1.26 -5.50
N ASN A 152 -13.40 -1.07 -5.29
CA ASN A 152 -12.39 -2.03 -5.73
C ASN A 152 -12.25 -3.17 -4.71
N ASP A 153 -12.01 -4.38 -5.17
CA ASP A 153 -11.96 -5.55 -4.31
C ASP A 153 -10.87 -6.57 -4.69
N ARG A 154 -10.52 -7.46 -3.73
CA ARG A 154 -9.57 -8.57 -3.94
C ARG A 154 -8.25 -8.12 -4.56
N LEU A 155 -7.67 -7.07 -4.00
CA LEU A 155 -6.35 -6.57 -4.38
C LEU A 155 -5.32 -7.01 -3.36
N HIS A 156 -4.12 -7.30 -3.83
CA HIS A 156 -3.04 -7.82 -3.01
C HIS A 156 -1.78 -6.96 -3.17
N PHE A 157 -1.24 -6.45 -2.08
CA PHE A 157 -0.03 -5.65 -2.04
C PHE A 157 0.95 -6.30 -1.09
N PHE A 158 2.10 -6.75 -1.63
CA PHE A 158 3.09 -7.50 -0.88
C PHE A 158 4.50 -6.96 -1.07
N ASN A 159 5.35 -7.08 -0.04
CA ASN A 159 6.77 -6.74 -0.13
C ASN A 159 7.01 -5.35 -0.70
N ILE A 160 6.30 -4.35 -0.19
CA ILE A 160 6.40 -2.97 -0.66
C ILE A 160 7.04 -2.11 0.40
N LYS A 161 8.11 -1.41 0.02
CA LYS A 161 8.75 -0.39 0.83
C LYS A 161 8.30 0.99 0.37
N MET A 162 8.10 1.91 1.30
CA MET A 162 7.72 3.29 1.03
C MET A 162 8.70 4.24 1.69
N GLU A 163 9.26 5.15 0.92
CA GLU A 163 10.27 6.12 1.36
C GLU A 163 9.83 7.54 1.03
N ASN A 164 10.03 8.46 1.96
CA ASN A 164 9.85 9.90 1.75
C ASN A 164 8.45 10.27 1.22
N MET A 165 7.38 9.64 1.73
CA MET A 165 6.00 9.88 1.29
C MET A 165 5.23 10.72 2.32
N TYR A 166 4.28 11.54 1.85
CA TYR A 166 3.30 12.18 2.74
C TYR A 166 2.29 11.15 3.27
N GLN A 167 1.77 10.30 2.39
CA GLN A 167 0.85 9.22 2.73
C GLN A 167 1.38 7.89 2.19
N GLY A 168 1.56 6.90 3.04
CA GLY A 168 1.93 5.57 2.59
C GLY A 168 0.81 4.91 1.80
N ILE A 169 -0.27 4.56 2.47
CA ILE A 169 -1.41 3.85 1.87
C ILE A 169 -2.71 4.57 2.19
N LYS A 170 -3.58 4.71 1.18
CA LYS A 170 -4.93 5.23 1.32
C LYS A 170 -5.93 4.30 0.64
N LEU A 171 -6.86 3.74 1.42
CA LEU A 171 -7.95 2.88 0.95
C LEU A 171 -9.29 3.54 1.26
N GLN A 172 -10.17 3.64 0.26
CA GLN A 172 -11.49 4.23 0.42
C GLN A 172 -12.59 3.28 -0.05
N GLY A 173 -13.38 2.74 0.86
CA GLY A 173 -14.53 1.89 0.54
C GLY A 173 -14.18 0.63 -0.24
N CYS A 174 -13.05 -0.01 0.08
CA CYS A 174 -12.52 -1.15 -0.66
C CYS A 174 -12.71 -2.44 0.13
N ASP A 175 -12.98 -3.55 -0.56
CA ASP A 175 -13.29 -4.81 0.07
C ASP A 175 -12.24 -5.89 -0.21
N ALA A 176 -11.98 -6.75 0.77
CA ALA A 176 -11.08 -7.90 0.66
C ALA A 176 -9.67 -7.54 0.14
N ILE A 177 -9.14 -6.40 0.57
CA ILE A 177 -7.78 -5.98 0.27
C ILE A 177 -6.81 -6.67 1.23
N THR A 178 -5.71 -7.20 0.70
CA THR A 178 -4.62 -7.74 1.52
C THR A 178 -3.39 -6.84 1.40
N LEU A 179 -2.92 -6.36 2.56
CA LEU A 179 -1.64 -5.68 2.72
C LEU A 179 -0.75 -6.56 3.59
N ALA A 180 0.38 -7.02 3.07
CA ALA A 180 1.28 -7.85 3.85
C ALA A 180 2.75 -7.56 3.52
N ARG A 181 3.58 -7.56 4.55
CA ARG A 181 5.02 -7.24 4.43
C ARG A 181 5.22 -5.88 3.78
N ILE A 182 4.52 -4.88 4.30
CA ILE A 182 4.67 -3.48 3.92
C ILE A 182 5.63 -2.83 4.91
N ASP A 183 6.58 -2.05 4.41
CA ASP A 183 7.39 -1.12 5.21
C ASP A 183 7.05 0.31 4.79
N ALA A 184 6.29 1.00 5.64
CA ALA A 184 5.92 2.40 5.47
C ALA A 184 6.38 3.18 6.71
N THR A 185 7.67 3.17 6.99
CA THR A 185 8.26 3.82 8.17
C THR A 185 8.78 5.23 7.90
N ASP A 186 9.18 5.53 6.66
CA ASP A 186 9.63 6.85 6.23
C ASP A 186 8.49 7.62 5.50
N VAL A 187 7.40 7.84 6.25
CA VAL A 187 6.21 8.52 5.74
C VAL A 187 5.64 9.48 6.80
N VAL A 188 4.91 10.51 6.39
CA VAL A 188 4.20 11.38 7.35
C VAL A 188 2.99 10.65 7.94
N ASN A 189 2.17 10.03 7.11
CA ASN A 189 1.06 9.17 7.53
C ASN A 189 1.26 7.76 6.99
N GLY A 190 1.13 6.75 7.83
CA GLY A 190 1.34 5.36 7.45
C GLY A 190 0.20 4.82 6.59
N ILE A 191 -0.90 4.42 7.22
CA ILE A 191 -2.07 3.84 6.55
C ILE A 191 -3.36 4.60 6.91
N ASP A 192 -4.17 4.91 5.90
CA ASP A 192 -5.50 5.50 6.04
C ASP A 192 -6.54 4.61 5.34
N MET A 193 -7.44 4.00 6.10
CA MET A 193 -8.52 3.14 5.60
C MET A 193 -9.86 3.72 6.01
N ASN A 194 -10.77 3.84 5.06
CA ASN A 194 -12.08 4.43 5.32
C ASN A 194 -13.20 3.64 4.64
N GLY A 195 -13.92 2.86 5.44
CA GLY A 195 -15.15 2.19 5.04
C GLY A 195 -14.95 1.00 4.09
N GLY A 196 -14.46 -0.12 4.59
CA GLY A 196 -14.30 -1.34 3.82
C GLY A 196 -14.77 -2.59 4.58
N ILE A 197 -14.73 -3.73 3.89
CA ILE A 197 -15.16 -5.01 4.46
C ILE A 197 -14.13 -6.10 4.14
N GLN A 198 -13.81 -6.92 5.14
CA GLN A 198 -12.93 -8.11 4.99
C GLN A 198 -11.50 -7.77 4.54
N ASN A 199 -11.01 -6.59 4.87
CA ASN A 199 -9.63 -6.23 4.62
C ASN A 199 -8.67 -6.94 5.59
N MET A 200 -7.43 -7.14 5.16
CA MET A 200 -6.38 -7.74 5.97
C MET A 200 -5.10 -6.91 5.89
N VAL A 201 -4.54 -6.56 7.05
CA VAL A 201 -3.23 -5.90 7.19
C VAL A 201 -2.39 -6.74 8.12
N THR A 202 -1.30 -7.30 7.63
CA THR A 202 -0.51 -8.24 8.43
C THR A 202 1.00 -8.19 8.14
N ASN A 203 1.80 -8.56 9.14
CA ASN A 203 3.26 -8.67 9.02
C ASN A 203 3.93 -7.42 8.45
N SER A 204 3.45 -6.24 8.83
CA SER A 204 3.84 -4.96 8.25
C SER A 204 4.39 -4.02 9.31
N VAL A 205 5.22 -3.08 8.87
CA VAL A 205 5.77 -2.04 9.73
C VAL A 205 5.29 -0.69 9.23
N PHE A 206 4.66 0.07 10.12
CA PHE A 206 4.17 1.42 9.83
C PHE A 206 4.80 2.42 10.79
N GLY A 207 5.17 3.57 10.27
CA GLY A 207 5.64 4.69 11.05
C GLY A 207 4.89 5.97 10.72
N SER A 208 5.16 7.01 11.49
CA SER A 208 4.76 8.37 11.17
C SER A 208 5.88 9.33 11.55
N THR A 209 6.09 10.33 10.71
CA THR A 209 7.04 11.41 10.93
C THR A 209 6.29 12.75 10.93
N GLN A 210 6.94 13.83 11.34
CA GLN A 210 6.43 15.21 11.23
C GLN A 210 5.02 15.45 11.81
N GLY A 211 4.63 14.72 12.86
CA GLY A 211 3.32 14.88 13.52
C GLY A 211 2.15 14.17 12.81
N GLY A 212 2.43 13.28 11.88
CA GLY A 212 1.41 12.47 11.21
C GLY A 212 0.87 11.31 12.04
N VAL A 213 -0.10 10.58 11.50
CA VAL A 213 -0.76 9.44 12.14
C VAL A 213 -0.32 8.13 11.50
N THR A 214 0.15 7.18 12.33
CA THR A 214 0.64 5.91 11.82
C THR A 214 -0.45 5.05 11.21
N ALA A 215 -1.61 4.90 11.88
CA ALA A 215 -2.76 4.19 11.35
C ALA A 215 -4.07 4.93 11.65
N ARG A 216 -4.79 5.31 10.61
CA ARG A 216 -6.16 5.87 10.69
C ARG A 216 -7.09 4.90 9.98
N ILE A 217 -7.96 4.26 10.75
CA ILE A 217 -8.88 3.23 10.25
C ILE A 217 -10.28 3.58 10.73
N SER A 218 -11.20 3.79 9.81
CA SER A 218 -12.56 4.23 10.11
C SER A 218 -13.60 3.44 9.31
N GLY A 219 -14.71 3.08 9.97
CA GLY A 219 -15.84 2.43 9.32
C GLY A 219 -15.58 1.01 8.78
N GLU A 220 -14.45 0.40 9.11
CA GLU A 220 -14.08 -0.93 8.66
C GLU A 220 -14.94 -2.02 9.33
N SER A 221 -15.25 -3.08 8.57
CA SER A 221 -15.96 -4.24 9.07
C SER A 221 -15.23 -5.54 8.74
N ASN A 222 -15.17 -6.47 9.70
CA ASN A 222 -14.46 -7.74 9.56
C ASN A 222 -12.98 -7.59 9.15
N LEU A 223 -12.31 -6.51 9.57
CA LEU A 223 -10.90 -6.30 9.33
C LEU A 223 -10.07 -7.25 10.20
N ILE A 224 -9.02 -7.81 9.63
CA ILE A 224 -7.93 -8.47 10.36
C ILE A 224 -6.72 -7.54 10.34
N PHE A 225 -6.28 -7.11 11.52
CA PHE A 225 -5.10 -6.26 11.71
C PHE A 225 -4.17 -6.95 12.68
N SER A 226 -3.18 -7.69 12.18
CA SER A 226 -2.39 -8.59 13.03
C SER A 226 -0.92 -8.66 12.66
N HIS A 227 -0.07 -8.94 13.66
CA HIS A 227 1.38 -9.10 13.50
C HIS A 227 2.05 -7.86 12.90
N ASN A 228 1.53 -6.68 13.18
CA ASN A 228 2.10 -5.43 12.67
C ASN A 228 2.89 -4.71 13.77
N LYS A 229 3.89 -3.94 13.34
CA LYS A 229 4.59 -3.01 14.20
C LYS A 229 4.26 -1.57 13.81
N LEU A 230 3.76 -0.80 14.76
CA LEU A 230 3.39 0.59 14.57
C LEU A 230 4.21 1.50 15.49
N THR A 231 4.84 2.51 14.92
CA THR A 231 5.63 3.49 15.67
C THR A 231 5.16 4.89 15.37
N ALA A 232 4.73 5.62 16.39
CA ALA A 232 4.34 7.02 16.29
C ALA A 232 5.37 7.89 17.01
N ASN A 233 5.93 8.86 16.32
CA ASN A 233 6.89 9.79 16.91
C ASN A 233 6.20 10.96 17.63
N ASP A 234 5.16 11.54 17.04
CA ASP A 234 4.61 12.83 17.50
C ASP A 234 3.10 12.88 17.70
N ASP A 235 2.31 11.92 17.23
CA ASP A 235 0.86 11.92 17.37
C ASP A 235 0.31 10.51 17.68
N ARG A 236 -0.94 10.26 17.37
CA ARG A 236 -1.61 9.00 17.65
C ARG A 236 -1.01 7.87 16.81
N CYS A 237 -0.74 6.77 17.46
CA CYS A 237 -0.23 5.59 16.77
C CYS A 237 -1.33 4.93 15.93
N ALA A 238 -2.51 4.69 16.54
CA ALA A 238 -3.59 4.01 15.84
C ALA A 238 -4.97 4.50 16.29
N ASN A 239 -5.84 4.75 15.32
CA ASN A 239 -7.25 5.09 15.50
C ASN A 239 -8.11 4.09 14.73
N PHE A 240 -8.99 3.37 15.43
CA PHE A 240 -9.99 2.47 14.84
C PHE A 240 -11.39 3.02 15.19
N ILE A 241 -11.95 3.85 14.34
CA ILE A 241 -13.16 4.62 14.62
C ILE A 241 -14.37 4.06 13.91
N GLY A 242 -15.43 3.72 14.66
CA GLY A 242 -16.67 3.17 14.11
C GLY A 242 -16.51 1.80 13.46
N CYS A 243 -15.51 1.04 13.89
CA CYS A 243 -15.18 -0.27 13.33
C CYS A 243 -16.07 -1.37 13.92
N ASN A 244 -16.42 -2.37 13.13
CA ASN A 244 -17.29 -3.46 13.56
C ASN A 244 -16.68 -4.83 13.26
N ARG A 245 -16.62 -5.70 14.27
CA ARG A 245 -16.08 -7.06 14.13
C ARG A 245 -14.66 -7.06 13.58
N VAL A 246 -13.83 -6.13 14.01
CA VAL A 246 -12.41 -6.13 13.67
C VAL A 246 -11.64 -7.00 14.67
N ASN A 247 -10.63 -7.68 14.18
CA ASN A 247 -9.68 -8.42 15.00
C ASN A 247 -8.32 -7.70 14.95
N ILE A 248 -7.89 -7.19 16.11
CA ILE A 248 -6.60 -6.51 16.28
C ILE A 248 -5.78 -7.37 17.23
N SER A 249 -4.86 -8.18 16.69
CA SER A 249 -4.12 -9.15 17.49
C SER A 249 -2.63 -9.20 17.17
N ASP A 250 -1.84 -9.50 18.17
CA ASP A 250 -0.40 -9.76 18.04
C ASP A 250 0.37 -8.57 17.41
N ASN A 251 -0.06 -7.34 17.66
CA ASN A 251 0.62 -6.15 17.15
C ASN A 251 1.50 -5.51 18.23
N GLU A 252 2.54 -4.81 17.79
CA GLU A 252 3.34 -3.92 18.62
C GLU A 252 2.99 -2.46 18.30
N PHE A 253 2.46 -1.73 19.29
CA PHE A 253 2.18 -0.30 19.20
C PHE A 253 3.17 0.46 20.07
N THR A 254 3.98 1.31 19.47
CA THR A 254 4.97 2.12 20.18
C THR A 254 4.71 3.60 19.93
N GLY A 255 4.67 4.41 20.98
CA GLY A 255 4.42 5.84 20.84
C GLY A 255 4.96 6.68 22.01
N ASN A 256 5.03 7.98 21.79
CA ASN A 256 5.58 8.95 22.74
C ASN A 256 4.52 9.84 23.40
N LYS A 257 3.26 9.79 22.95
CA LYS A 257 2.18 10.70 23.43
C LYS A 257 1.03 9.96 24.12
N MET A 258 0.18 10.75 24.75
CA MET A 258 -1.05 10.30 25.39
C MET A 258 -2.08 9.90 24.34
N THR A 259 -2.96 8.94 24.63
CA THR A 259 -4.00 8.43 23.73
C THR A 259 -3.47 8.04 22.37
N PHE A 260 -2.49 7.18 22.37
CA PHE A 260 -1.90 6.72 21.11
C PHE A 260 -2.68 5.58 20.45
N PHE A 261 -3.62 4.96 21.16
CA PHE A 261 -4.52 3.94 20.62
C PHE A 261 -5.97 4.30 20.97
N ASP A 262 -6.82 4.45 19.97
CA ASP A 262 -8.24 4.74 20.10
C ASP A 262 -9.05 3.75 19.28
N ILE A 263 -10.05 3.12 19.90
CA ILE A 263 -10.97 2.23 19.21
C ILE A 263 -12.41 2.55 19.57
N SER A 264 -13.28 2.64 18.57
CA SER A 264 -14.72 2.74 18.75
C SER A 264 -15.47 1.84 17.77
N GLY A 265 -16.71 1.47 18.14
CA GLY A 265 -17.55 0.60 17.35
C GLY A 265 -18.05 -0.60 18.16
N GLN A 266 -18.35 -1.70 17.48
CA GLN A 266 -19.02 -2.83 18.11
C GLN A 266 -18.39 -4.18 17.77
N ASN A 267 -18.43 -5.11 18.75
CA ASN A 267 -18.00 -6.50 18.58
C ASN A 267 -16.53 -6.64 18.12
N ASN A 268 -15.66 -5.73 18.54
CA ASN A 268 -14.25 -5.77 18.19
C ASN A 268 -13.46 -6.63 19.17
N LEU A 269 -12.51 -7.41 18.69
CA LEU A 269 -11.57 -8.19 19.47
C LEU A 269 -10.19 -7.55 19.44
N ILE A 270 -9.64 -7.26 20.62
CA ILE A 270 -8.30 -6.69 20.80
C ILE A 270 -7.55 -7.66 21.71
N SER A 271 -6.62 -8.43 21.17
CA SER A 271 -5.93 -9.48 21.93
C SER A 271 -4.43 -9.53 21.67
N ASP A 272 -3.69 -9.91 22.69
CA ASP A 272 -2.26 -10.23 22.60
C ASP A 272 -1.38 -9.10 21.99
N ASN A 273 -1.81 -7.84 22.13
CA ASN A 273 -1.06 -6.70 21.62
C ASN A 273 -0.09 -6.15 22.67
N LEU A 274 1.09 -5.74 22.21
CA LEU A 274 2.06 -5.03 23.04
C LEU A 274 1.91 -3.52 22.84
N PHE A 275 1.67 -2.78 23.92
CA PHE A 275 1.59 -1.33 23.94
C PHE A 275 2.78 -0.74 24.71
N THR A 276 3.66 -0.04 24.01
CA THR A 276 4.84 0.61 24.59
C THR A 276 4.73 2.13 24.47
N VAL A 277 4.75 2.79 25.61
CA VAL A 277 4.73 4.26 25.67
C VAL A 277 6.07 4.77 26.17
N ASN A 278 6.83 5.38 25.27
CA ASN A 278 8.10 5.98 25.59
C ASN A 278 7.87 7.42 26.09
N ARG A 279 7.87 7.63 27.40
CA ARG A 279 7.70 8.96 28.02
C ARG A 279 8.88 9.29 28.93
N SER A 280 9.34 10.53 28.84
CA SER A 280 10.12 11.12 29.91
C SER A 280 9.18 11.67 30.98
N GLU A 281 9.54 11.58 32.26
CA GLU A 281 8.76 12.10 33.40
C GLU A 281 8.37 13.58 33.25
N ASN A 282 9.12 14.35 32.47
CA ASN A 282 8.87 15.79 32.25
C ASN A 282 7.75 16.09 31.24
N GLN A 283 7.20 15.09 30.55
CA GLN A 283 6.12 15.28 29.57
C GLN A 283 4.73 15.05 30.17
N LEU A 284 4.67 14.61 31.41
CA LEU A 284 3.45 14.38 32.17
C LEU A 284 3.06 15.68 32.89
N ASN A 285 2.33 16.56 32.25
CA ASN A 285 1.90 17.85 32.82
C ASN A 285 0.67 17.76 33.75
N GLY A 286 0.48 16.65 34.46
CA GLY A 286 -0.64 16.46 35.40
C GLY A 286 -2.01 16.32 34.76
N LYS A 287 -2.09 16.09 33.44
CA LYS A 287 -3.34 15.86 32.71
C LYS A 287 -3.61 14.40 32.39
N GLU A 288 -2.81 13.50 32.93
CA GLU A 288 -2.89 12.06 32.66
C GLU A 288 -4.18 11.42 33.16
N ALA A 289 -4.82 12.04 34.14
CA ALA A 289 -6.08 11.55 34.70
C ALA A 289 -7.26 11.63 33.71
N ASP A 290 -7.16 12.49 32.69
CA ASP A 290 -8.25 12.74 31.76
C ASP A 290 -8.19 11.92 30.47
N TYR A 291 -7.03 11.34 30.14
CA TYR A 291 -6.82 10.61 28.88
C TYR A 291 -5.96 9.36 29.08
N GLY A 292 -6.59 8.20 29.03
CA GLY A 292 -5.89 6.91 29.03
C GLY A 292 -5.00 6.71 27.79
N VAL A 293 -4.00 5.88 27.92
CA VAL A 293 -3.14 5.44 26.79
C VAL A 293 -3.97 4.73 25.72
N ILE A 294 -4.91 3.93 26.16
CA ILE A 294 -5.84 3.17 25.33
C ILE A 294 -7.25 3.67 25.62
N HIS A 295 -7.95 4.06 24.58
CA HIS A 295 -9.30 4.57 24.66
C HIS A 295 -10.26 3.65 23.90
N VAL A 296 -11.24 3.08 24.60
CA VAL A 296 -12.22 2.14 24.03
C VAL A 296 -13.62 2.72 24.20
N LYS A 297 -14.36 2.84 23.08
CA LYS A 297 -15.76 3.28 23.07
C LYS A 297 -16.63 2.27 22.32
N GLY A 298 -17.91 2.22 22.68
CA GLY A 298 -18.89 1.39 21.99
C GLY A 298 -19.30 0.18 22.80
N GLU A 299 -19.93 -0.79 22.12
CA GLU A 299 -20.55 -1.94 22.78
C GLU A 299 -19.91 -3.26 22.35
N TYR A 300 -19.89 -4.23 23.27
CA TYR A 300 -19.44 -5.59 23.03
C TYR A 300 -17.98 -5.68 22.50
N ASN A 301 -17.14 -4.71 22.83
CA ASN A 301 -15.71 -4.80 22.53
C ASN A 301 -15.03 -5.69 23.57
N HIS A 302 -14.20 -6.61 23.12
CA HIS A 302 -13.52 -7.57 23.95
C HIS A 302 -12.01 -7.31 23.96
N PHE A 303 -11.47 -7.13 25.16
CA PHE A 303 -10.04 -6.90 25.40
C PHE A 303 -9.47 -8.09 26.20
N THR A 304 -8.44 -8.74 25.67
CA THR A 304 -7.76 -9.88 26.34
C THR A 304 -6.25 -9.72 26.30
#